data_c45005d2d44dd48106174e799d40be65
#
_entry.id   c45005d2d44dd48106174e799d40be65
#
_cell.length_a   1.000
_cell.length_b   1.000
_cell.length_c   1.000
_cell.angle_alpha   90.00
_cell.angle_beta   90.00
_cell.angle_gamma   90.00
#
_symmetry.space_group_name_H-M   'P 1'
#
loop_
_entity.id
_entity.type
_entity.pdbx_description
1 polymer ?
#
loop_
_entity_poly.entity_id
_entity_poly.type
_entity_poly.pdbx_seq_one_letter_code
_entity_poly.pdbx_strand_id
1 'polypeptide(L)'
;TKGSNNMSLLTIMQNRHSVRKYNSNPVTKKEINDVISAALLAPNGKGQRPWEFVVIRNQDMLKELVNCRKGGAKMLESANVAIAVYSDSEKTDTYTEDSSIAMTHMLLAASELGLGAVWLQIRLRPSNEDGISAEDFVSSRLGAPDNMKIEALLVMGHIDEQPEPQKLPEFLSKKVHLEKW
;
A
#
# COMPACT_ATOMS: atom_id res chain seq x y z
N THR A 1 30.55 2.46 -16.63
CA THR A 1 29.84 1.82 -15.53
C THR A 1 29.51 2.86 -14.46
N LYS A 2 28.30 3.44 -14.52
CA LYS A 2 27.76 4.26 -13.44
C LYS A 2 27.49 3.33 -12.27
N GLY A 3 28.23 3.50 -11.16
CA GLY A 3 27.95 2.81 -9.91
C GLY A 3 26.51 3.06 -9.51
N SER A 4 25.67 2.04 -9.52
CA SER A 4 24.37 2.09 -8.87
C SER A 4 24.65 2.29 -7.38
N ASN A 5 24.29 3.47 -6.84
CA ASN A 5 24.18 3.66 -5.40
C ASN A 5 23.07 2.71 -4.90
N ASN A 6 23.42 1.47 -4.67
CA ASN A 6 22.51 0.50 -4.10
C ASN A 6 22.29 0.88 -2.63
N MET A 7 21.19 1.56 -2.34
CA MET A 7 20.80 1.84 -0.95
C MET A 7 20.59 0.52 -0.21
N SER A 8 21.05 0.45 1.04
CA SER A 8 20.74 -0.72 1.86
C SER A 8 19.23 -0.80 2.12
N LEU A 9 18.70 -2.01 2.32
CA LEU A 9 17.29 -2.19 2.67
C LEU A 9 16.90 -1.37 3.91
N LEU A 10 17.79 -1.26 4.89
CA LEU A 10 17.55 -0.45 6.08
C LEU A 10 17.44 1.04 5.75
N THR A 11 18.25 1.54 4.83
CA THR A 11 18.17 2.93 4.33
C THR A 11 16.83 3.19 3.64
N ILE A 12 16.35 2.25 2.82
CA ILE A 12 15.02 2.35 2.17
C ILE A 12 13.92 2.41 3.23
N MET A 13 14.00 1.58 4.28
CA MET A 13 13.06 1.60 5.39
C MET A 13 13.06 2.93 6.16
N GLN A 14 14.23 3.54 6.36
CA GLN A 14 14.36 4.86 7.00
C GLN A 14 13.75 5.97 6.14
N ASN A 15 13.91 5.91 4.82
CA ASN A 15 13.38 6.89 3.88
C ASN A 15 11.86 6.77 3.67
N ARG A 16 11.28 5.59 3.91
CA ARG A 16 9.86 5.35 3.73
C ARG A 16 9.03 6.15 4.74
N HIS A 17 8.16 7.00 4.25
CA HIS A 17 7.19 7.75 5.03
C HIS A 17 5.76 7.56 4.49
N SER A 18 4.76 7.83 5.31
CA SER A 18 3.36 7.92 4.88
C SER A 18 3.10 9.29 4.27
N VAL A 19 3.28 9.40 2.95
CA VAL A 19 3.09 10.63 2.18
C VAL A 19 1.65 10.69 1.66
N ARG A 20 0.99 11.83 1.83
CA ARG A 20 -0.43 12.04 1.54
C ARG A 20 -0.71 13.23 0.60
N LYS A 21 0.31 13.82 0.03
CA LYS A 21 0.21 14.91 -0.93
C LYS A 21 1.20 14.65 -2.06
N TYR A 22 0.72 14.73 -3.28
CA TYR A 22 1.49 14.39 -4.47
C TYR A 22 1.43 15.55 -5.46
N ASN A 23 2.44 15.63 -6.31
CA ASN A 23 2.45 16.59 -7.43
C ASN A 23 1.76 15.99 -8.68
N SER A 24 1.67 16.79 -9.74
CA SER A 24 0.97 16.41 -10.98
C SER A 24 1.79 15.53 -11.93
N ASN A 25 3.05 15.21 -11.60
CA ASN A 25 3.87 14.35 -12.46
C ASN A 25 3.30 12.94 -12.49
N PRO A 26 3.03 12.35 -13.66
CA PRO A 26 2.40 11.05 -13.74
C PRO A 26 3.35 9.94 -13.29
N VAL A 27 2.84 9.00 -12.50
CA VAL A 27 3.56 7.75 -12.22
C VAL A 27 3.56 6.90 -13.50
N THR A 28 4.74 6.49 -13.91
CA THR A 28 4.93 5.73 -15.16
C THR A 28 4.47 4.29 -15.02
N LYS A 29 4.18 3.66 -16.16
CA LYS A 29 3.83 2.22 -16.19
C LYS A 29 4.96 1.35 -15.61
N LYS A 30 6.22 1.75 -15.85
CA LYS A 30 7.38 1.03 -15.33
C LYS A 30 7.42 1.08 -13.80
N GLU A 31 7.26 2.25 -13.20
CA GLU A 31 7.22 2.41 -11.73
C GLU A 31 6.08 1.59 -11.10
N ILE A 32 4.89 1.60 -11.71
CA ILE A 32 3.76 0.78 -11.25
C ILE A 32 4.12 -0.71 -11.30
N ASN A 33 4.72 -1.16 -12.41
CA ASN A 33 5.11 -2.56 -12.57
C ASN A 33 6.19 -2.96 -11.56
N ASP A 34 7.16 -2.10 -11.28
CA ASP A 34 8.22 -2.36 -10.30
C ASP A 34 7.62 -2.52 -8.89
N VAL A 35 6.66 -1.65 -8.51
CA VAL A 35 5.94 -1.72 -7.23
C VAL A 35 5.11 -3.01 -7.13
N ILE A 36 4.39 -3.40 -8.18
CA ILE A 36 3.60 -4.65 -8.20
C ILE A 36 4.54 -5.87 -8.17
N SER A 37 5.66 -5.82 -8.87
CA SER A 37 6.66 -6.91 -8.86
C SER A 37 7.18 -7.17 -7.45
N ALA A 38 7.41 -6.13 -6.66
CA ALA A 38 7.79 -6.27 -5.26
C ALA A 38 6.72 -7.00 -4.44
N ALA A 39 5.43 -6.69 -4.66
CA ALA A 39 4.32 -7.39 -4.01
C ALA A 39 4.27 -8.87 -4.38
N LEU A 40 4.49 -9.21 -5.67
CA LEU A 40 4.49 -10.59 -6.17
C LEU A 40 5.64 -11.43 -5.61
N LEU A 41 6.70 -10.80 -5.10
CA LEU A 41 7.84 -11.44 -4.44
C LEU A 41 7.63 -11.62 -2.93
N ALA A 42 6.50 -11.17 -2.39
CA ALA A 42 6.21 -11.28 -0.96
C ALA A 42 6.08 -12.76 -0.53
N PRO A 43 6.57 -13.15 0.66
CA PRO A 43 6.24 -14.44 1.24
C PRO A 43 4.74 -14.52 1.55
N ASN A 44 4.19 -15.72 1.48
CA ASN A 44 2.76 -15.95 1.71
C ASN A 44 2.49 -17.37 2.23
N GLY A 45 1.34 -17.56 2.84
CA GLY A 45 0.94 -18.82 3.42
C GLY A 45 0.96 -19.96 2.39
N LYS A 46 1.75 -21.01 2.67
CA LYS A 46 1.85 -22.24 1.85
C LYS A 46 2.15 -21.98 0.36
N GLY A 47 2.67 -20.81 -0.01
CA GLY A 47 2.97 -20.45 -1.41
C GLY A 47 1.72 -20.30 -2.30
N GLN A 48 0.56 -20.04 -1.73
CA GLN A 48 -0.72 -19.97 -2.44
C GLN A 48 -0.87 -18.75 -3.35
N ARG A 49 -0.09 -17.69 -3.11
CA ARG A 49 -0.12 -16.44 -3.89
C ARG A 49 -1.56 -15.94 -4.09
N PRO A 50 -2.30 -15.66 -3.01
CA PRO A 50 -3.73 -15.38 -3.08
C PRO A 50 -4.06 -13.97 -3.58
N TRP A 51 -3.04 -13.13 -3.79
CA TRP A 51 -3.22 -11.70 -4.09
C TRP A 51 -3.72 -11.47 -5.52
N GLU A 52 -4.54 -10.43 -5.62
CA GLU A 52 -4.84 -9.75 -6.87
C GLU A 52 -4.79 -8.23 -6.64
N PHE A 53 -4.40 -7.51 -7.68
CA PHE A 53 -4.19 -6.07 -7.58
C PHE A 53 -5.03 -5.35 -8.64
N VAL A 54 -5.78 -4.33 -8.21
CA VAL A 54 -6.49 -3.44 -9.14
C VAL A 54 -5.77 -2.10 -9.17
N VAL A 55 -5.24 -1.74 -10.34
CA VAL A 55 -4.54 -0.46 -10.56
C VAL A 55 -5.54 0.58 -11.02
N ILE A 56 -5.67 1.66 -10.25
CA ILE A 56 -6.63 2.74 -10.47
C ILE A 56 -5.84 3.99 -10.86
N ARG A 57 -5.98 4.41 -12.13
CA ARG A 57 -5.37 5.63 -12.70
C ARG A 57 -6.41 6.64 -13.17
N ASN A 58 -7.65 6.21 -13.30
CA ASN A 58 -8.75 7.09 -13.69
C ASN A 58 -9.02 8.10 -12.59
N GLN A 59 -8.88 9.38 -12.90
CA GLN A 59 -8.99 10.47 -11.94
C GLN A 59 -10.40 10.62 -11.36
N ASP A 60 -11.43 10.29 -12.13
CA ASP A 60 -12.81 10.35 -11.64
C ASP A 60 -13.07 9.22 -10.63
N MET A 61 -12.55 8.02 -10.88
CA MET A 61 -12.58 6.93 -9.90
C MET A 61 -11.80 7.27 -8.64
N LEU A 62 -10.60 7.86 -8.73
CA LEU A 62 -9.82 8.29 -7.57
C LEU A 62 -10.58 9.33 -6.73
N LYS A 63 -11.25 10.29 -7.37
CA LYS A 63 -12.10 11.28 -6.69
C LYS A 63 -13.32 10.62 -6.01
N GLU A 64 -13.96 9.67 -6.65
CA GLU A 64 -15.07 8.93 -6.06
C GLU A 64 -14.61 8.15 -4.82
N LEU A 65 -13.46 7.51 -4.88
CA LEU A 65 -12.87 6.75 -3.79
C LEU A 65 -12.44 7.61 -2.58
N VAL A 66 -12.44 8.94 -2.66
CA VAL A 66 -12.27 9.83 -1.49
C VAL A 66 -13.32 9.51 -0.41
N ASN A 67 -14.48 9.03 -0.80
CA ASN A 67 -15.55 8.65 0.13
C ASN A 67 -15.43 7.22 0.69
N CYS A 68 -14.43 6.45 0.27
CA CYS A 68 -14.30 5.05 0.67
C CYS A 68 -14.03 4.84 2.16
N ARG A 69 -13.54 5.86 2.86
CA ARG A 69 -13.22 5.78 4.27
C ARG A 69 -13.60 7.05 5.01
N LYS A 70 -14.39 6.92 6.06
CA LYS A 70 -14.84 8.03 6.90
C LYS A 70 -13.62 8.74 7.53
N GLY A 71 -13.47 10.03 7.20
CA GLY A 71 -12.46 10.90 7.80
C GLY A 71 -11.01 10.65 7.40
N GLY A 72 -10.71 9.86 6.36
CA GLY A 72 -9.33 9.48 6.13
C GLY A 72 -8.83 9.18 4.71
N ALA A 73 -9.51 9.62 3.64
CA ALA A 73 -9.12 9.28 2.27
C ALA A 73 -8.77 10.48 1.36
N LYS A 74 -8.58 11.68 1.92
CA LYS A 74 -8.29 12.92 1.17
C LYS A 74 -7.03 12.86 0.29
N MET A 75 -6.06 11.98 0.60
CA MET A 75 -4.87 11.81 -0.23
C MET A 75 -5.21 11.37 -1.67
N LEU A 76 -6.38 10.77 -1.89
CA LEU A 76 -6.83 10.37 -3.22
C LEU A 76 -7.14 11.57 -4.14
N GLU A 77 -7.41 12.75 -3.60
CA GLU A 77 -7.65 13.97 -4.39
C GLU A 77 -6.44 14.39 -5.24
N SER A 78 -5.23 14.16 -4.73
CA SER A 78 -3.98 14.50 -5.42
C SER A 78 -3.21 13.27 -5.92
N ALA A 79 -3.76 12.08 -5.74
CA ALA A 79 -3.06 10.85 -6.11
C ALA A 79 -2.92 10.71 -7.63
N ASN A 80 -1.77 10.21 -8.08
CA ASN A 80 -1.57 9.82 -9.48
C ASN A 80 -2.11 8.41 -9.74
N VAL A 81 -2.02 7.54 -8.74
CA VAL A 81 -2.45 6.15 -8.83
C VAL A 81 -2.77 5.60 -7.44
N ALA A 82 -3.75 4.72 -7.39
CA ALA A 82 -3.98 3.85 -6.25
C ALA A 82 -3.95 2.38 -6.71
N ILE A 83 -3.50 1.48 -5.84
CA ILE A 83 -3.50 0.04 -6.09
C ILE A 83 -4.29 -0.61 -4.98
N ALA A 84 -5.42 -1.23 -5.32
CA ALA A 84 -6.21 -2.00 -4.37
C ALA A 84 -5.58 -3.38 -4.19
N VAL A 85 -5.35 -3.77 -2.94
CA VAL A 85 -4.74 -5.05 -2.57
C VAL A 85 -5.82 -5.98 -2.07
N TYR A 86 -6.11 -6.98 -2.86
CA TYR A 86 -7.06 -8.05 -2.57
C TYR A 86 -6.34 -9.36 -2.33
N SER A 87 -6.97 -10.24 -1.57
CA SER A 87 -6.59 -11.65 -1.48
C SER A 87 -7.82 -12.53 -1.48
N ASP A 88 -7.67 -13.68 -2.14
CA ASP A 88 -8.71 -14.70 -2.23
C ASP A 88 -8.84 -15.47 -0.90
N SER A 89 -9.92 -15.22 -0.19
CA SER A 89 -10.21 -15.83 1.12
C SER A 89 -10.59 -17.32 1.03
N GLU A 90 -10.86 -17.85 -0.16
CA GLU A 90 -11.11 -19.27 -0.37
C GLU A 90 -9.80 -20.07 -0.57
N LYS A 91 -8.72 -19.40 -0.99
CA LYS A 91 -7.40 -20.04 -1.16
C LYS A 91 -6.62 -20.16 0.14
N THR A 92 -6.82 -19.26 1.10
CA THR A 92 -6.02 -19.20 2.32
C THR A 92 -6.79 -18.56 3.47
N ASP A 93 -6.52 -19.03 4.69
CA ASP A 93 -6.99 -18.42 5.93
C ASP A 93 -6.09 -17.25 6.40
N THR A 94 -4.89 -17.13 5.83
CA THR A 94 -3.93 -16.04 6.12
C THR A 94 -4.00 -14.88 5.13
N TYR A 95 -5.13 -14.69 4.46
CA TYR A 95 -5.28 -13.67 3.39
C TYR A 95 -5.01 -12.23 3.86
N THR A 96 -5.27 -11.91 5.12
CA THR A 96 -4.97 -10.60 5.71
C THR A 96 -3.47 -10.39 5.88
N GLU A 97 -2.77 -11.37 6.44
CA GLU A 97 -1.32 -11.37 6.63
C GLU A 97 -0.61 -11.32 5.27
N ASP A 98 -1.03 -12.15 4.34
CA ASP A 98 -0.48 -12.21 2.98
C ASP A 98 -0.62 -10.84 2.27
N SER A 99 -1.80 -10.22 2.34
CA SER A 99 -2.05 -8.87 1.81
C SER A 99 -1.18 -7.81 2.48
N SER A 100 -1.01 -7.89 3.79
CA SER A 100 -0.24 -6.93 4.59
C SER A 100 1.26 -7.00 4.26
N ILE A 101 1.79 -8.19 4.04
CA ILE A 101 3.18 -8.39 3.62
C ILE A 101 3.39 -7.84 2.21
N ALA A 102 2.51 -8.18 1.25
CA ALA A 102 2.57 -7.67 -0.12
C ALA A 102 2.51 -6.13 -0.13
N MET A 103 1.62 -5.54 0.66
CA MET A 103 1.50 -4.08 0.82
C MET A 103 2.78 -3.45 1.36
N THR A 104 3.42 -4.07 2.34
CA THR A 104 4.71 -3.60 2.89
C THR A 104 5.80 -3.61 1.83
N HIS A 105 5.90 -4.67 1.02
CA HIS A 105 6.83 -4.74 -0.11
C HIS A 105 6.60 -3.60 -1.10
N MET A 106 5.33 -3.30 -1.44
CA MET A 106 5.02 -2.18 -2.34
C MET A 106 5.42 -0.82 -1.76
N LEU A 107 5.22 -0.60 -0.45
CA LEU A 107 5.62 0.64 0.22
C LEU A 107 7.14 0.84 0.19
N LEU A 108 7.92 -0.23 0.36
CA LEU A 108 9.38 -0.18 0.28
C LEU A 108 9.85 0.06 -1.15
N ALA A 109 9.25 -0.61 -2.14
CA ALA A 109 9.57 -0.39 -3.56
C ALA A 109 9.24 1.04 -4.01
N ALA A 110 8.09 1.59 -3.60
CA ALA A 110 7.75 2.98 -3.87
C ALA A 110 8.78 3.95 -3.27
N SER A 111 9.24 3.69 -2.04
CA SER A 111 10.28 4.48 -1.37
C SER A 111 11.63 4.40 -2.11
N GLU A 112 12.03 3.23 -2.58
CA GLU A 112 13.25 3.01 -3.37
C GLU A 112 13.22 3.82 -4.69
N LEU A 113 12.05 3.88 -5.33
CA LEU A 113 11.81 4.65 -6.55
C LEU A 113 11.69 6.16 -6.31
N GLY A 114 11.75 6.63 -5.07
CA GLY A 114 11.56 8.04 -4.72
C GLY A 114 10.10 8.52 -4.82
N LEU A 115 9.15 7.61 -4.90
CA LEU A 115 7.72 7.93 -4.88
C LEU A 115 7.23 8.15 -3.44
N GLY A 116 6.33 9.11 -3.27
CA GLY A 116 5.52 9.22 -2.08
C GLY A 116 4.42 8.16 -2.10
N ALA A 117 4.24 7.46 -0.98
CA ALA A 117 3.20 6.45 -0.86
C ALA A 117 2.60 6.40 0.55
N VAL A 118 1.36 5.90 0.64
CA VAL A 118 0.70 5.68 1.94
C VAL A 118 -0.19 4.45 1.88
N TRP A 119 -0.27 3.74 2.98
CA TRP A 119 -1.26 2.71 3.25
C TRP A 119 -2.57 3.36 3.66
N LEU A 120 -3.60 3.26 2.82
CA LEU A 120 -4.97 3.63 3.16
C LEU A 120 -5.73 2.38 3.58
N GLN A 121 -5.90 2.20 4.89
CA GLN A 121 -6.62 1.06 5.45
C GLN A 121 -8.09 1.07 5.02
N ILE A 122 -8.54 -0.04 4.45
CA ILE A 122 -9.93 -0.26 4.02
C ILE A 122 -10.61 -1.27 4.93
N ARG A 123 -10.00 -2.45 5.12
CA ARG A 123 -10.55 -3.49 5.98
C ARG A 123 -10.91 -2.97 7.37
N LEU A 124 -12.09 -3.33 7.84
CA LEU A 124 -12.64 -2.94 9.14
C LEU A 124 -12.77 -1.42 9.34
N ARG A 125 -13.08 -0.69 8.28
CA ARG A 125 -13.36 0.75 8.34
C ARG A 125 -14.76 1.06 7.80
N PRO A 126 -15.44 2.09 8.33
CA PRO A 126 -16.67 2.62 7.73
C PRO A 126 -16.35 3.51 6.53
N SER A 127 -17.21 3.51 5.53
CA SER A 127 -17.20 4.50 4.46
C SER A 127 -17.91 5.80 4.86
N ASN A 128 -17.95 6.80 3.96
CA ASN A 128 -18.77 8.00 4.15
C ASN A 128 -20.26 7.74 3.86
N GLU A 129 -20.62 6.60 3.28
CA GLU A 129 -22.01 6.19 3.08
C GLU A 129 -22.50 5.45 4.33
N ASP A 130 -23.62 5.92 4.90
CA ASP A 130 -24.17 5.33 6.10
C ASP A 130 -24.56 3.85 5.88
N GLY A 131 -24.12 3.00 6.79
CA GLY A 131 -24.38 1.55 6.74
C GLY A 131 -23.54 0.77 5.75
N ILE A 132 -22.65 1.41 4.98
CA ILE A 132 -21.76 0.77 4.01
C ILE A 132 -20.35 0.70 4.58
N SER A 133 -19.76 -0.50 4.62
CA SER A 133 -18.35 -0.66 4.97
C SER A 133 -17.42 -0.08 3.90
N ALA A 134 -16.19 0.26 4.27
CA ALA A 134 -15.20 0.70 3.28
C ALA A 134 -14.87 -0.43 2.30
N GLU A 135 -14.90 -1.68 2.76
CA GLU A 135 -14.69 -2.88 1.94
C GLU A 135 -15.76 -3.00 0.86
N ASP A 136 -17.05 -2.90 1.22
CA ASP A 136 -18.16 -2.96 0.27
C ASP A 136 -18.17 -1.76 -0.67
N PHE A 137 -17.86 -0.57 -0.13
CA PHE A 137 -17.76 0.65 -0.93
C PHE A 137 -16.73 0.51 -2.06
N VAL A 138 -15.52 0.07 -1.74
CA VAL A 138 -14.45 -0.06 -2.74
C VAL A 138 -14.72 -1.23 -3.68
N SER A 139 -15.09 -2.40 -3.12
CA SER A 139 -15.26 -3.62 -3.91
C SER A 139 -16.40 -3.52 -4.92
N SER A 140 -17.54 -2.89 -4.56
CA SER A 140 -18.64 -2.67 -5.49
C SER A 140 -18.26 -1.77 -6.67
N ARG A 141 -17.44 -0.74 -6.43
CA ARG A 141 -16.99 0.19 -7.48
C ARG A 141 -15.93 -0.41 -8.39
N LEU A 142 -15.09 -1.29 -7.84
CA LEU A 142 -14.06 -1.97 -8.61
C LEU A 142 -14.53 -3.29 -9.23
N GLY A 143 -15.76 -3.74 -8.92
CA GLY A 143 -16.31 -4.99 -9.46
C GLY A 143 -15.62 -6.24 -8.92
N ALA A 144 -15.09 -6.19 -7.69
CA ALA A 144 -14.40 -7.33 -7.09
C ALA A 144 -15.41 -8.42 -6.71
N PRO A 145 -15.13 -9.71 -6.99
CA PRO A 145 -15.98 -10.82 -6.58
C PRO A 145 -15.93 -11.05 -5.05
N ASP A 146 -16.96 -11.70 -4.51
CA ASP A 146 -17.18 -11.83 -3.07
C ASP A 146 -16.08 -12.56 -2.31
N ASN A 147 -15.37 -13.49 -2.95
CA ASN A 147 -14.24 -14.21 -2.35
C ASN A 147 -12.97 -13.34 -2.25
N MET A 148 -12.90 -12.24 -3.00
CA MET A 148 -11.77 -11.31 -2.96
C MET A 148 -11.96 -10.29 -1.84
N LYS A 149 -11.11 -10.40 -0.81
CA LYS A 149 -11.14 -9.52 0.37
C LYS A 149 -10.08 -8.44 0.26
N ILE A 150 -10.53 -7.20 0.33
CA ILE A 150 -9.61 -6.04 0.28
C ILE A 150 -8.99 -5.77 1.66
N GLU A 151 -7.68 -5.57 1.68
CA GLU A 151 -6.99 -5.11 2.90
C GLU A 151 -6.88 -3.58 2.91
N ALA A 152 -6.35 -3.01 1.83
CA ALA A 152 -6.01 -1.59 1.77
C ALA A 152 -5.87 -1.11 0.32
N LEU A 153 -5.77 0.22 0.17
CA LEU A 153 -5.26 0.86 -1.04
C LEU A 153 -3.84 1.36 -0.78
N LEU A 154 -2.89 1.00 -1.65
CA LEU A 154 -1.65 1.76 -1.79
C LEU A 154 -1.98 3.01 -2.59
N VAL A 155 -1.86 4.18 -1.98
CA VAL A 155 -2.02 5.46 -2.69
C VAL A 155 -0.64 6.05 -2.90
N MET A 156 -0.27 6.41 -4.14
CA MET A 156 1.06 6.89 -4.45
C MET A 156 1.09 7.93 -5.55
N GLY A 157 2.22 8.65 -5.62
CA GLY A 157 2.50 9.67 -6.62
C GLY A 157 3.90 10.24 -6.48
N HIS A 158 4.29 11.08 -7.43
CA HIS A 158 5.51 11.87 -7.31
C HIS A 158 5.35 12.98 -6.27
N ILE A 159 6.45 13.35 -5.63
CA ILE A 159 6.52 14.39 -4.59
C ILE A 159 7.61 15.39 -4.92
N ASP A 160 7.46 16.62 -4.43
CA ASP A 160 8.43 17.69 -4.69
C ASP A 160 9.67 17.56 -3.80
N GLU A 161 9.48 17.13 -2.55
CA GLU A 161 10.54 17.00 -1.56
C GLU A 161 10.44 15.65 -0.84
N GLN A 162 11.58 14.98 -0.71
CA GLN A 162 11.67 13.77 0.10
C GLN A 162 11.68 14.15 1.59
N PRO A 163 10.86 13.48 2.42
CA PRO A 163 10.94 13.65 3.87
C PRO A 163 12.31 13.26 4.40
N GLU A 164 12.74 13.93 5.49
CA GLU A 164 13.96 13.54 6.19
C GLU A 164 13.91 12.07 6.65
N PRO A 165 14.99 11.30 6.50
CA PRO A 165 15.01 9.91 6.91
C PRO A 165 14.64 9.73 8.38
N GLN A 166 13.85 8.71 8.67
CA GLN A 166 13.52 8.34 10.04
C GLN A 166 14.79 7.93 10.79
N LYS A 167 14.97 8.46 12.00
CA LYS A 167 16.03 7.99 12.90
C LYS A 167 15.71 6.55 13.29
N LEU A 168 16.74 5.70 13.31
CA LEU A 168 16.60 4.39 13.92
C LEU A 168 16.21 4.57 15.38
N PRO A 169 15.13 3.92 15.85
CA PRO A 169 14.83 3.93 17.26
C PRO A 169 15.99 3.28 18.03
N GLU A 170 16.28 3.77 19.22
CA GLU A 170 17.18 3.08 20.12
C GLU A 170 16.70 1.64 20.33
N PHE A 171 17.65 0.72 20.49
CA PHE A 171 17.31 -0.67 20.77
C PHE A 171 16.52 -0.74 22.08
N LEU A 172 15.23 -0.94 21.97
CA LEU A 172 14.34 -0.90 23.12
C LEU A 172 14.35 -2.26 23.82
N SER A 173 15.23 -2.44 24.79
CA SER A 173 15.30 -3.67 25.60
C SER A 173 13.95 -4.10 26.17
N LYS A 174 13.05 -3.13 26.43
CA LYS A 174 11.66 -3.39 26.86
C LYS A 174 10.76 -4.02 25.77
N LYS A 175 11.20 -4.08 24.52
CA LYS A 175 10.44 -4.67 23.40
C LYS A 175 11.04 -5.98 22.89
N VAL A 176 12.20 -6.33 23.43
CA VAL A 176 12.89 -7.55 23.03
C VAL A 176 13.15 -8.37 24.29
N HIS A 177 12.52 -9.52 24.34
CA HIS A 177 12.66 -10.45 25.47
C HIS A 177 13.44 -11.66 24.97
N LEU A 178 14.40 -12.12 25.76
CA LEU A 178 15.18 -13.31 25.45
C LEU A 178 14.55 -14.50 26.17
N GLU A 179 14.19 -15.52 25.39
CA GLU A 179 13.64 -16.82 25.85
C GLU A 179 12.21 -16.72 26.44
N LYS A 180 11.95 -15.69 27.25
CA LYS A 180 10.69 -15.52 28.00
C LYS A 180 10.23 -14.07 27.95
N TRP A 181 8.91 -13.88 28.06
CA TRP A 181 8.27 -12.58 28.20
C TRP A 181 8.65 -11.92 29.54
#